data_bce7b942ab3e6437a943ecfc6b0524e7
#
_entry.id   bce7b942ab3e6437a943ecfc6b0524e7
#
_cell.length_a   1.000
_cell.length_b   1.000
_cell.length_c   1.000
_cell.angle_alpha   90.00
_cell.angle_beta   90.00
_cell.angle_gamma   90.00
#
_symmetry.space_group_name_H-M   'P 1'
#
loop_
_entity.id
_entity.type
_entity.pdbx_description
1 polymer ?
#
loop_
_entity_poly.entity_id
_entity_poly.type
_entity_poly.pdbx_seq_one_letter_code
_entity_poly.pdbx_strand_id
1 'polypeptide(L)'
;MYALNDIVLYKGEPKRIVSLSNEYVETYIKLEDIYFNILQNGVEPIEISKPFLMKNGFVLKKLLVTFDEDKFAKFVYLNDGFAIELYISEKDDDLNVARLVIHKNNVGNMIDVKLNYVHELQQAFRMCNLQYLADNFKI
;
A
#
# COMPACT_ATOMS: atom_id res chain seq x y z
N MET A 1 8.76 -1.21 -8.81
CA MET A 1 8.33 -0.40 -9.97
C MET A 1 7.08 0.40 -9.60
N TYR A 2 6.98 1.63 -10.08
CA TYR A 2 5.87 2.54 -9.70
C TYR A 2 4.79 2.57 -10.79
N ALA A 3 3.59 2.96 -10.40
CA ALA A 3 2.43 3.10 -11.26
C ALA A 3 1.76 4.47 -11.05
N LEU A 4 0.81 4.81 -11.93
CA LEU A 4 0.00 6.01 -11.75
C LEU A 4 -0.73 5.98 -10.42
N ASN A 5 -0.83 7.12 -9.78
CA ASN A 5 -1.45 7.31 -8.47
C ASN A 5 -0.69 6.68 -7.30
N ASP A 6 0.45 6.05 -7.52
CA ASP A 6 1.32 5.63 -6.43
C ASP A 6 1.82 6.84 -5.65
N ILE A 7 2.02 6.66 -4.36
CA ILE A 7 2.52 7.68 -3.46
C ILE A 7 3.98 7.37 -3.12
N VAL A 8 4.85 8.35 -3.33
CA VAL A 8 6.29 8.21 -3.15
C VAL A 8 6.84 9.41 -2.38
N LEU A 9 8.06 9.32 -1.89
CA LEU A 9 8.78 10.46 -1.31
C LEU A 9 9.66 11.13 -2.36
N TYR A 10 9.55 12.44 -2.45
CA TYR A 10 10.46 13.26 -3.22
C TYR A 10 11.02 14.37 -2.32
N LYS A 11 12.33 14.37 -2.13
CA LYS A 11 13.00 15.29 -1.20
C LYS A 11 12.35 15.32 0.20
N GLY A 12 12.00 14.13 0.70
CA GLY A 12 11.40 13.98 2.01
C GLY A 12 9.90 14.29 2.09
N GLU A 13 9.26 14.66 0.99
CA GLU A 13 7.83 15.00 0.96
C GLU A 13 7.04 13.93 0.19
N PRO A 14 5.90 13.47 0.72
CA PRO A 14 5.02 12.57 0.00
C PRO A 14 4.40 13.26 -1.22
N LYS A 15 4.46 12.60 -2.37
CA LYS A 15 3.90 13.09 -3.63
C LYS A 15 3.22 11.95 -4.38
N ARG A 16 2.16 12.29 -5.09
CA ARG A 16 1.44 11.33 -5.95
C ARG A 16 1.99 11.40 -7.37
N ILE A 17 2.14 10.24 -7.99
CA ILE A 17 2.58 10.12 -9.39
C ILE A 17 1.37 10.43 -10.29
N VAL A 18 1.50 11.44 -11.15
CA VAL A 18 0.42 11.84 -12.07
C VAL A 18 0.70 11.45 -13.51
N SER A 19 1.93 11.11 -13.85
CA SER A 19 2.28 10.66 -15.20
C SER A 19 3.55 9.82 -15.16
N LEU A 20 3.61 8.82 -16.05
CA LEU A 20 4.79 7.99 -16.29
C LEU A 20 5.11 8.04 -17.77
N SER A 21 6.38 8.18 -18.11
CA SER A 21 6.83 8.10 -19.48
C SER A 21 8.12 7.28 -19.57
N ASN A 22 8.26 6.51 -20.64
CA ASN A 22 9.47 5.76 -20.94
C ASN A 22 10.18 6.43 -22.10
N GLU A 23 11.39 6.91 -21.84
CA GLU A 23 12.25 7.46 -22.87
C GLU A 23 13.53 6.63 -22.94
N TYR A 24 13.77 5.99 -24.09
CA TYR A 24 14.85 5.03 -24.26
C TYR A 24 14.71 3.84 -23.29
N VAL A 25 15.64 3.67 -22.37
CA VAL A 25 15.64 2.60 -21.37
C VAL A 25 15.28 3.11 -19.97
N GLU A 26 14.91 4.38 -19.85
CA GLU A 26 14.66 5.02 -18.56
C GLU A 26 13.19 5.38 -18.39
N THR A 27 12.70 5.22 -17.16
CA THR A 27 11.34 5.65 -16.77
C THR A 27 11.41 7.00 -16.06
N TYR A 28 10.63 7.95 -16.57
CA TYR A 28 10.47 9.27 -15.98
C TYR A 28 9.13 9.37 -15.30
N ILE A 29 9.11 10.03 -14.15
CA ILE A 29 7.94 10.21 -13.30
C ILE A 29 7.63 11.69 -13.24
N LYS A 30 6.34 12.04 -13.41
CA LYS A 30 5.84 13.36 -13.09
C LYS A 30 5.03 13.28 -11.80
N LEU A 31 5.39 14.13 -10.83
CA LEU A 31 4.71 14.22 -9.54
C LEU A 31 3.73 15.40 -9.53
N GLU A 32 2.70 15.31 -8.70
CA GLU A 32 1.79 16.44 -8.45
C GLU A 32 2.57 17.64 -7.92
N ASP A 33 2.21 18.85 -8.37
CA ASP A 33 2.85 20.12 -7.98
C ASP A 33 4.33 20.26 -8.35
N ILE A 34 4.85 19.36 -9.19
CA ILE A 34 6.21 19.43 -9.71
C ILE A 34 6.14 19.57 -11.23
N TYR A 35 6.78 20.60 -11.78
CA TYR A 35 6.63 20.99 -13.18
C TYR A 35 7.65 20.35 -14.13
N PHE A 36 8.45 19.41 -13.65
CA PHE A 36 9.44 18.71 -14.47
C PHE A 36 9.41 17.22 -14.19
N ASN A 37 9.89 16.44 -15.15
CA ASN A 37 9.98 14.99 -15.02
C ASN A 37 11.21 14.61 -14.19
N ILE A 38 11.05 13.56 -13.39
CA ILE A 38 12.08 13.04 -12.49
C ILE A 38 12.37 11.61 -12.89
N LEU A 39 13.64 11.21 -12.91
CA LEU A 39 14.00 9.80 -13.08
C LEU A 39 13.41 8.95 -11.95
N GLN A 40 12.98 7.74 -12.28
CA GLN A 40 12.35 6.83 -11.32
C GLN A 40 13.20 6.61 -10.07
N ASN A 41 14.52 6.57 -10.20
CA ASN A 41 15.43 6.42 -9.07
C ASN A 41 15.63 7.70 -8.25
N GLY A 42 15.03 8.81 -8.67
CA GLY A 42 15.06 10.09 -7.93
C GLY A 42 13.97 10.20 -6.87
N VAL A 43 13.12 9.19 -6.71
CA VAL A 43 12.09 9.12 -5.67
C VAL A 43 12.33 7.91 -4.78
N GLU A 44 11.81 7.97 -3.57
CA GLU A 44 11.95 6.89 -2.59
C GLU A 44 10.58 6.30 -2.23
N PRO A 45 10.52 5.00 -1.89
CA PRO A 45 9.28 4.41 -1.42
C PRO A 45 8.94 4.89 0.00
N ILE A 46 7.65 4.85 0.34
CA ILE A 46 7.18 5.15 1.69
C ILE A 46 6.90 3.83 2.41
N GLU A 47 7.50 3.64 3.56
CA GLU A 47 7.24 2.45 4.38
C GLU A 47 5.81 2.47 4.92
N ILE A 48 5.18 1.28 4.96
CA ILE A 48 3.87 1.12 5.59
C ILE A 48 4.04 1.33 7.09
N SER A 49 3.17 2.15 7.69
CA SER A 49 3.17 2.41 9.13
C SER A 49 1.77 2.28 9.71
N LYS A 50 1.69 2.04 11.01
CA LYS A 50 0.40 2.01 11.72
C LYS A 50 -0.36 3.33 11.58
N PRO A 51 0.28 4.51 11.76
CA PRO A 51 -0.40 5.79 11.55
C PRO A 51 -0.96 5.95 10.13
N PHE A 52 -0.21 5.51 9.11
CA PHE A 52 -0.69 5.55 7.73
C PHE A 52 -1.95 4.69 7.55
N LEU A 53 -1.95 3.47 8.06
CA LEU A 53 -3.10 2.56 7.98
C LEU A 53 -4.32 3.16 8.68
N MET A 54 -4.15 3.70 9.88
CA MET A 54 -5.23 4.31 10.65
C MET A 54 -5.79 5.55 9.96
N LYS A 55 -4.93 6.36 9.37
CA LYS A 55 -5.34 7.54 8.59
C LYS A 55 -6.20 7.17 7.38
N ASN A 56 -6.02 5.97 6.85
CA ASN A 56 -6.75 5.47 5.69
C ASN A 56 -7.92 4.55 6.07
N GLY A 57 -8.36 4.60 7.31
CA GLY A 57 -9.57 3.94 7.75
C GLY A 57 -9.39 2.51 8.24
N PHE A 58 -8.15 2.02 8.31
CA PHE A 58 -7.87 0.72 8.92
C PHE A 58 -7.85 0.83 10.43
N VAL A 59 -8.51 -0.10 11.10
CA VAL A 59 -8.63 -0.15 12.55
C VAL A 59 -7.92 -1.38 13.07
N LEU A 60 -7.09 -1.22 14.09
CA LEU A 60 -6.44 -2.33 14.76
C LEU A 60 -7.50 -3.13 15.54
N LYS A 61 -7.72 -4.39 15.16
CA LYS A 61 -8.70 -5.29 15.78
C LYS A 61 -8.08 -6.26 16.78
N LYS A 62 -6.87 -6.75 16.49
CA LYS A 62 -6.13 -7.63 17.39
C LYS A 62 -4.65 -7.32 17.32
N LEU A 63 -4.01 -7.26 18.51
CA LEU A 63 -2.57 -7.08 18.62
C LEU A 63 -1.81 -8.35 18.29
N LEU A 64 -2.45 -9.50 18.46
CA LEU A 64 -1.78 -10.78 18.28
C LEU A 64 -2.74 -11.81 17.70
N VAL A 65 -2.46 -12.24 16.49
CA VAL A 65 -3.11 -13.37 15.82
C VAL A 65 -2.01 -14.35 15.43
N THR A 66 -2.22 -15.64 15.63
CA THR A 66 -1.22 -16.66 15.34
C THR A 66 -1.68 -17.51 14.14
N PHE A 67 -0.81 -17.61 13.12
CA PHE A 67 -0.94 -18.55 12.01
C PHE A 67 0.38 -19.32 11.90
N ASP A 68 0.32 -20.66 11.96
CA ASP A 68 1.49 -21.52 11.80
C ASP A 68 2.73 -21.07 12.62
N GLU A 69 2.51 -20.75 13.90
CA GLU A 69 3.52 -20.24 14.85
C GLU A 69 3.94 -18.78 14.62
N ASP A 70 3.56 -18.13 13.51
CA ASP A 70 3.82 -16.71 13.27
C ASP A 70 2.77 -15.83 13.94
N LYS A 71 3.21 -14.68 14.43
CA LYS A 71 2.36 -13.72 15.15
C LYS A 71 2.16 -12.45 14.35
N PHE A 72 0.92 -12.01 14.24
CA PHE A 72 0.54 -10.84 13.43
C PHE A 72 -0.38 -9.90 14.22
N ALA A 73 -0.26 -8.61 13.93
CA ALA A 73 -1.30 -7.64 14.26
C ALA A 73 -2.35 -7.64 13.13
N LYS A 74 -3.61 -7.55 13.49
CA LYS A 74 -4.72 -7.56 12.52
C LYS A 74 -5.34 -6.17 12.41
N PHE A 75 -5.28 -5.59 11.22
CA PHE A 75 -5.96 -4.35 10.87
C PHE A 75 -7.14 -4.65 9.95
N VAL A 76 -8.26 -3.95 10.14
CA VAL A 76 -9.48 -4.17 9.36
C VAL A 76 -9.98 -2.85 8.79
N TYR A 77 -10.37 -2.88 7.52
CA TYR A 77 -11.10 -1.82 6.83
C TYR A 77 -12.49 -2.34 6.47
N LEU A 78 -13.52 -1.61 6.86
CA LEU A 78 -14.92 -1.97 6.60
C LEU A 78 -15.55 -0.94 5.66
N ASN A 79 -16.25 -1.46 4.64
CA ASN A 79 -17.03 -0.67 3.71
C ASN A 79 -18.35 -1.40 3.44
N ASP A 80 -19.36 -0.71 2.92
CA ASP A 80 -20.70 -1.28 2.68
C ASP A 80 -20.70 -2.49 1.74
N GLY A 81 -19.73 -2.62 0.85
CA GLY A 81 -19.68 -3.71 -0.12
C GLY A 81 -18.59 -4.74 0.13
N PHE A 82 -17.64 -4.48 1.04
CA PHE A 82 -16.50 -5.35 1.26
C PHE A 82 -15.80 -5.06 2.59
N ALA A 83 -14.96 -6.00 3.02
CA ALA A 83 -14.07 -5.82 4.15
C ALA A 83 -12.66 -6.28 3.77
N ILE A 84 -11.66 -5.62 4.32
CA ILE A 84 -10.26 -5.97 4.10
C ILE A 84 -9.62 -6.24 5.46
N GLU A 85 -8.89 -7.35 5.57
CA GLU A 85 -8.05 -7.65 6.72
C GLU A 85 -6.59 -7.64 6.29
N LEU A 86 -5.76 -6.92 7.03
CA LEU A 86 -4.31 -6.91 6.85
C LEU A 86 -3.67 -7.55 8.06
N TYR A 87 -2.87 -8.57 7.83
CA TYR A 87 -2.08 -9.23 8.86
C TYR A 87 -0.65 -8.71 8.77
N ILE A 88 -0.25 -7.93 9.78
CA ILE A 88 1.02 -7.22 9.82
C ILE A 88 2.00 -7.98 10.67
N SER A 89 3.11 -8.38 10.08
CA SER A 89 4.24 -8.96 10.81
C SER A 89 5.20 -7.85 11.23
N GLU A 90 5.62 -7.88 12.49
CA GLU A 90 6.65 -7.00 13.02
C GLU A 90 7.87 -7.85 13.34
N LYS A 91 8.77 -8.01 12.38
CA LYS A 91 10.05 -8.68 12.57
C LYS A 91 11.18 -7.69 12.33
N ASP A 92 12.16 -7.65 13.24
CA ASP A 92 13.39 -6.86 13.10
C ASP A 92 13.13 -5.38 12.82
N ASP A 93 12.14 -4.78 13.51
CA ASP A 93 11.69 -3.39 13.34
C ASP A 93 11.08 -3.09 11.97
N ASP A 94 10.98 -4.09 11.07
CA ASP A 94 10.33 -3.95 9.79
C ASP A 94 8.85 -4.31 9.90
N LEU A 95 8.00 -3.37 9.48
CA LEU A 95 6.57 -3.56 9.42
C LEU A 95 6.20 -3.99 8.01
N ASN A 96 5.66 -5.20 7.86
CA ASN A 96 5.24 -5.66 6.54
C ASN A 96 3.87 -6.34 6.60
N VAL A 97 3.09 -6.18 5.53
CA VAL A 97 1.86 -6.92 5.33
C VAL A 97 2.22 -8.30 4.81
N ALA A 98 1.96 -9.31 5.62
CA ALA A 98 2.26 -10.71 5.28
C ALA A 98 1.06 -11.44 4.68
N ARG A 99 -0.14 -10.98 4.96
CA ARG A 99 -1.36 -11.62 4.49
C ARG A 99 -2.45 -10.57 4.29
N LEU A 100 -3.14 -10.68 3.16
CA LEU A 100 -4.25 -9.83 2.77
C LEU A 100 -5.49 -10.71 2.60
N VAL A 101 -6.58 -10.38 3.28
CA VAL A 101 -7.86 -11.07 3.12
C VAL A 101 -8.91 -10.05 2.67
N ILE A 102 -9.60 -10.36 1.58
CA ILE A 102 -10.68 -9.53 1.08
C ILE A 102 -11.97 -10.33 1.15
N HIS A 103 -12.95 -9.78 1.88
CA HIS A 103 -14.29 -10.34 2.01
C HIS A 103 -15.25 -9.56 1.14
N LYS A 104 -15.86 -10.24 0.17
CA LYS A 104 -16.84 -9.66 -0.72
C LYS A 104 -17.96 -10.67 -0.97
N ASN A 105 -19.22 -10.28 -0.76
CA ASN A 105 -20.37 -11.17 -0.95
C ASN A 105 -20.29 -12.46 -0.12
N ASN A 106 -19.83 -12.37 1.13
CA ASN A 106 -19.63 -13.49 2.06
C ASN A 106 -18.55 -14.49 1.61
N VAL A 107 -17.73 -14.13 0.65
CA VAL A 107 -16.58 -14.94 0.21
C VAL A 107 -15.30 -14.22 0.62
N GLY A 108 -14.46 -14.91 1.39
CA GLY A 108 -13.14 -14.40 1.79
C GLY A 108 -12.06 -14.99 0.89
N ASN A 109 -11.26 -14.13 0.28
CA ASN A 109 -10.08 -14.52 -0.49
C ASN A 109 -8.83 -14.10 0.27
N MET A 110 -7.97 -15.08 0.56
CA MET A 110 -6.74 -14.86 1.30
C MET A 110 -5.55 -14.95 0.36
N ILE A 111 -4.65 -13.98 0.46
CA ILE A 111 -3.46 -13.89 -0.37
C ILE A 111 -2.25 -13.70 0.54
N ASP A 112 -1.27 -14.61 0.43
CA ASP A 112 0.01 -14.43 1.08
C ASP A 112 0.85 -13.46 0.27
N VAL A 113 1.37 -12.43 0.93
CA VAL A 113 2.11 -11.35 0.30
C VAL A 113 3.31 -10.98 1.16
N LYS A 114 4.15 -10.12 0.64
CA LYS A 114 5.19 -9.44 1.42
C LYS A 114 5.24 -7.99 0.95
N LEU A 115 4.51 -7.13 1.62
CA LEU A 115 4.37 -5.73 1.25
C LEU A 115 4.99 -4.85 2.34
N ASN A 116 6.04 -4.13 2.00
CA ASN A 116 6.76 -3.24 2.92
C ASN A 116 6.43 -1.77 2.69
N TYR A 117 5.99 -1.42 1.48
CA TYR A 117 5.84 -0.05 1.04
C TYR A 117 4.42 0.28 0.63
N VAL A 118 4.05 1.55 0.79
CA VAL A 118 2.71 2.05 0.45
C VAL A 118 2.34 1.77 -1.00
N HIS A 119 3.25 2.02 -1.95
CA HIS A 119 2.96 1.78 -3.36
C HIS A 119 2.71 0.29 -3.66
N GLU A 120 3.39 -0.61 -2.97
CA GLU A 120 3.15 -2.05 -3.10
C GLU A 120 1.74 -2.43 -2.61
N LEU A 121 1.30 -1.84 -1.50
CA LEU A 121 -0.05 -2.04 -0.99
C LEU A 121 -1.10 -1.48 -1.97
N GLN A 122 -0.85 -0.29 -2.54
CA GLN A 122 -1.72 0.28 -3.56
C GLN A 122 -1.85 -0.65 -4.78
N GLN A 123 -0.74 -1.17 -5.27
CA GLN A 123 -0.72 -2.08 -6.41
C GLN A 123 -1.44 -3.39 -6.11
N ALA A 124 -1.26 -3.95 -4.91
CA ALA A 124 -1.98 -5.16 -4.48
C ALA A 124 -3.50 -4.92 -4.47
N PHE A 125 -3.94 -3.78 -3.96
CA PHE A 125 -5.37 -3.43 -3.96
C PHE A 125 -5.92 -3.27 -5.37
N ARG A 126 -5.18 -2.66 -6.29
CA ARG A 126 -5.59 -2.55 -7.70
C ARG A 126 -5.76 -3.92 -8.35
N MET A 127 -4.86 -4.85 -8.06
CA MET A 127 -4.97 -6.24 -8.55
C MET A 127 -6.19 -6.97 -8.01
N CYS A 128 -6.72 -6.53 -6.88
CA CYS A 128 -7.91 -7.09 -6.25
C CYS A 128 -9.19 -6.31 -6.58
N ASN A 129 -9.19 -5.50 -7.63
CA ASN A 129 -10.31 -4.65 -8.05
C ASN A 129 -10.73 -3.60 -7.00
N LEU A 130 -9.78 -3.12 -6.20
CA LEU A 130 -9.97 -2.07 -5.23
C LEU A 130 -9.26 -0.78 -5.67
N GLN A 131 -9.37 -0.46 -6.96
CA GLN A 131 -8.71 0.68 -7.61
C GLN A 131 -9.02 2.01 -6.91
N TYR A 132 -10.30 2.24 -6.59
CA TYR A 132 -10.72 3.50 -5.97
C TYR A 132 -10.05 3.70 -4.60
N LEU A 133 -10.01 2.65 -3.79
CA LEU A 133 -9.36 2.72 -2.47
C LEU A 133 -7.86 3.00 -2.62
N ALA A 134 -7.19 2.27 -3.51
CA ALA A 134 -5.76 2.44 -3.76
C ALA A 134 -5.42 3.85 -4.24
N ASP A 135 -6.19 4.39 -5.18
CA ASP A 135 -5.93 5.70 -5.80
C ASP A 135 -6.25 6.87 -4.87
N ASN A 136 -7.01 6.64 -3.81
CA ASN A 136 -7.44 7.67 -2.87
C ASN A 136 -6.80 7.57 -1.49
N PHE A 137 -5.69 6.85 -1.35
CA PHE A 137 -4.94 6.84 -0.10
C PHE A 137 -4.52 8.25 0.28
N LYS A 138 -4.65 8.54 1.57
CA LYS A 138 -4.23 9.79 2.20
C LYS A 138 -2.84 9.61 2.79
N ILE A 139 -2.08 10.65 2.71
CA ILE A 139 -0.71 10.68 3.23
C ILE A 139 -0.66 11.41 4.56
#